data_53d140491502a7ee7f28006159350243
#
_entry.id   53d140491502a7ee7f28006159350243
#
_cell.length_a   1.000
_cell.length_b   1.000
_cell.length_c   1.000
_cell.angle_alpha   90.00
_cell.angle_beta   90.00
_cell.angle_gamma   90.00
#
_symmetry.space_group_name_H-M   'P 1'
#
loop_
_entity.id
_entity.type
_entity.pdbx_description
1 polymer ?
#
loop_
_entity_poly.entity_id
_entity_poly.type
_entity_poly.pdbx_seq_one_letter_code
_entity_poly.pdbx_strand_id
1 'polypeptide(L)'
;MRIMGLDLGTRTIGVAVSDEMGLIARGIETIRRSGTKNDLARLHELVQKEEVGAFVLGYPKKMNGTIGERGKASEAFSELLQTEFPDAKITLWDERLSTVAAEKVLIDADLTRKKRKKVIDMMAAVVILQNYLDSLRR
;
A
#
# COMPACT_ATOMS: atom_id res chain seq x y z
N MET A 1 -4.89 14.87 8.71
CA MET A 1 -4.23 13.58 8.97
C MET A 1 -3.76 12.96 7.66
N ARG A 2 -2.68 12.22 7.71
CA ARG A 2 -2.13 11.59 6.51
C ARG A 2 -2.85 10.29 6.17
N ILE A 3 -2.76 9.91 4.90
CA ILE A 3 -3.31 8.66 4.39
C ILE A 3 -2.14 7.72 4.11
N MET A 4 -2.26 6.48 4.54
CA MET A 4 -1.24 5.45 4.30
C MET A 4 -1.68 4.53 3.17
N GLY A 5 -0.80 4.35 2.19
CA GLY A 5 -1.02 3.39 1.10
C GLY A 5 -0.26 2.10 1.37
N LEU A 6 -0.90 0.99 1.12
CA LEU A 6 -0.32 -0.33 1.36
C LEU A 6 -0.42 -1.21 0.12
N ASP A 7 0.69 -1.86 -0.21
CA ASP A 7 0.73 -2.90 -1.23
C ASP A 7 1.02 -4.23 -0.52
N LEU A 8 -0.01 -5.04 -0.35
CA LEU A 8 0.07 -6.29 0.39
C LEU A 8 0.60 -7.42 -0.50
N GLY A 9 1.80 -7.88 -0.22
CA GLY A 9 2.38 -9.05 -0.87
C GLY A 9 2.39 -10.26 0.04
N THR A 10 2.87 -11.40 -0.47
CA THR A 10 3.00 -12.62 0.32
C THR A 10 4.17 -12.54 1.28
N ARG A 11 5.23 -11.84 0.92
CA ARG A 11 6.46 -11.73 1.71
C ARG A 11 6.73 -10.35 2.26
N THR A 12 6.16 -9.33 1.63
CA THR A 12 6.43 -7.94 2.01
C THR A 12 5.15 -7.12 1.93
N ILE A 13 5.15 -5.99 2.65
CA ILE A 13 4.11 -4.97 2.54
C ILE A 13 4.82 -3.68 2.20
N GLY A 14 4.55 -3.14 1.01
CA GLY A 14 5.03 -1.82 0.64
C GLY A 14 4.19 -0.75 1.33
N VAL A 15 4.85 0.28 1.87
CA VAL A 15 4.17 1.33 2.64
C VAL A 15 4.54 2.70 2.12
N ALA A 16 3.51 3.51 1.87
CA ALA A 16 3.65 4.90 1.49
C ALA A 16 2.73 5.76 2.36
N VAL A 17 3.04 7.04 2.50
CA VAL A 17 2.15 7.98 3.19
C VAL A 17 2.00 9.24 2.38
N SER A 18 0.86 9.90 2.52
CA SER A 18 0.63 11.20 1.93
C SER A 18 1.22 12.31 2.80
N ASP A 19 1.36 13.51 2.23
CA ASP A 19 1.55 14.71 3.01
C ASP A 19 0.23 15.04 3.74
N GLU A 20 0.26 16.02 4.62
CA GLU A 20 -0.93 16.40 5.38
C GLU A 20 -2.06 16.92 4.50
N MET A 21 -1.73 17.53 3.37
CA MET A 21 -2.72 18.07 2.44
C MET A 21 -3.32 17.01 1.50
N GLY A 22 -2.78 15.80 1.53
CA GLY A 22 -3.29 14.72 0.69
C GLY A 22 -2.99 14.89 -0.80
N LEU A 23 -1.89 15.52 -1.13
CA LEU A 23 -1.53 15.82 -2.53
C LEU A 23 -0.49 14.87 -3.10
N ILE A 24 0.52 14.51 -2.31
CA ILE A 24 1.68 13.77 -2.79
C ILE A 24 1.95 12.57 -1.90
N ALA A 25 2.16 11.40 -2.54
CA ALA A 25 2.54 10.18 -1.85
C ALA A 25 4.06 10.03 -1.84
N ARG A 26 4.61 9.56 -0.72
CA ARG A 26 6.03 9.20 -0.62
C ARG A 26 6.16 7.81 0.00
N GLY A 27 7.14 7.05 -0.46
CA GLY A 27 7.43 5.74 0.12
C GLY A 27 8.17 5.88 1.44
N ILE A 28 7.81 5.06 2.41
CA ILE A 28 8.48 5.13 3.72
C ILE A 28 9.13 3.82 4.11
N GLU A 29 8.60 2.68 3.69
CA GLU A 29 9.16 1.41 4.13
C GLU A 29 8.64 0.25 3.30
N THR A 30 9.44 -0.82 3.22
CA THR A 30 8.97 -2.13 2.79
C THR A 30 9.07 -3.03 4.01
N ILE A 31 7.94 -3.45 4.55
CA ILE A 31 7.90 -4.33 5.71
C ILE A 31 8.13 -5.77 5.24
N ARG A 32 9.13 -6.43 5.81
CA ARG A 32 9.30 -7.86 5.59
C ARG A 32 8.35 -8.60 6.53
N ARG A 33 7.43 -9.37 5.96
CA ARG A 33 6.40 -10.02 6.75
C ARG A 33 6.97 -11.12 7.64
N SER A 34 6.54 -11.13 8.90
CA SER A 34 6.96 -12.11 9.89
C SER A 34 5.77 -12.61 10.71
N GLY A 35 4.59 -12.54 10.15
CA GLY A 35 3.34 -12.93 10.80
C GLY A 35 2.44 -11.72 10.98
N THR A 36 1.14 -11.96 10.91
CA THR A 36 0.13 -10.89 10.94
C THR A 36 0.27 -10.01 12.19
N LYS A 37 0.49 -10.61 13.35
CA LYS A 37 0.64 -9.85 14.60
C LYS A 37 1.82 -8.88 14.54
N ASN A 38 2.98 -9.36 14.05
CA ASN A 38 4.17 -8.52 13.93
C ASN A 38 4.00 -7.45 12.86
N ASP A 39 3.36 -7.79 11.76
CA ASP A 39 3.08 -6.86 10.67
C ASP A 39 2.20 -5.71 11.16
N LEU A 40 1.13 -6.03 11.90
CA LEU A 40 0.24 -5.03 12.47
C LEU A 40 0.94 -4.18 13.53
N ALA A 41 1.80 -4.78 14.34
CA ALA A 41 2.58 -4.04 15.33
C ALA A 41 3.47 -2.97 14.66
N ARG A 42 4.11 -3.34 13.54
CA ARG A 42 4.94 -2.38 12.79
C ARG A 42 4.07 -1.27 12.18
N LEU A 43 2.88 -1.61 11.68
CA LEU A 43 1.96 -0.61 11.15
C LEU A 43 1.51 0.36 12.24
N HIS A 44 1.25 -0.12 13.46
CA HIS A 44 0.92 0.75 14.59
C HIS A 44 2.02 1.78 14.85
N GLU A 45 3.29 1.35 14.83
CA GLU A 45 4.42 2.25 15.01
C GLU A 45 4.46 3.33 13.92
N LEU A 46 4.27 2.92 12.66
CA LEU A 46 4.28 3.85 11.54
C LEU A 46 3.08 4.80 11.57
N VAL A 47 1.91 4.31 11.95
CA VAL A 47 0.70 5.14 12.09
C VAL A 47 0.91 6.24 13.12
N GLN A 48 1.51 5.91 14.25
CA GLN A 48 1.80 6.91 15.27
C GLN A 48 2.84 7.92 14.81
N LYS A 49 3.91 7.43 14.21
CA LYS A 49 5.01 8.29 13.74
C LYS A 49 4.54 9.26 12.66
N GLU A 50 3.74 8.80 11.72
CA GLU A 50 3.30 9.60 10.57
C GLU A 50 1.93 10.25 10.76
N GLU A 51 1.28 10.03 11.89
CA GLU A 51 -0.04 10.58 12.20
C GLU A 51 -1.08 10.23 11.14
N VAL A 52 -1.19 8.93 10.87
CA VAL A 52 -2.09 8.40 9.83
C VAL A 52 -3.52 8.27 10.36
N GLY A 53 -4.49 8.69 9.56
CA GLY A 53 -5.91 8.60 9.91
C GLY A 53 -6.74 7.75 8.96
N ALA A 54 -6.16 7.30 7.84
CA ALA A 54 -6.88 6.50 6.85
C ALA A 54 -5.90 5.63 6.09
N PHE A 55 -6.41 4.55 5.50
CA PHE A 55 -5.61 3.62 4.71
C PHE A 55 -6.20 3.41 3.32
N VAL A 56 -5.33 3.24 2.35
CA VAL A 56 -5.69 2.77 1.00
C VAL A 56 -4.90 1.50 0.76
N LEU A 57 -5.61 0.40 0.59
CA LEU A 57 -4.99 -0.90 0.37
C LEU A 57 -5.20 -1.30 -1.10
N GLY A 58 -4.13 -1.65 -1.79
CA GLY A 58 -4.21 -2.15 -3.15
C GLY A 58 -5.09 -3.40 -3.20
N TYR A 59 -5.98 -3.46 -4.19
CA TYR A 59 -6.94 -4.55 -4.34
C TYR A 59 -6.72 -5.20 -5.69
N PRO A 60 -5.93 -6.28 -5.76
CA PRO A 60 -5.62 -6.92 -7.05
C PRO A 60 -6.81 -7.74 -7.54
N LYS A 61 -7.38 -7.34 -8.67
CA LYS A 61 -8.42 -8.08 -9.36
C LYS A 61 -7.82 -8.72 -10.62
N LYS A 62 -8.41 -9.84 -11.05
CA LYS A 62 -8.03 -10.43 -12.32
C LYS A 62 -8.51 -9.54 -13.46
N MET A 63 -7.93 -9.70 -14.64
CA MET A 63 -8.29 -8.88 -15.81
C MET A 63 -9.77 -8.89 -16.14
N ASN A 64 -10.46 -9.99 -15.87
CA ASN A 64 -11.90 -10.12 -16.09
C ASN A 64 -12.76 -9.54 -14.95
N GLY A 65 -12.13 -8.91 -13.96
CA GLY A 65 -12.84 -8.29 -12.83
C GLY A 65 -13.13 -9.22 -11.66
N THR A 66 -12.83 -10.51 -11.77
CA THR A 66 -13.06 -11.46 -10.67
C THR A 66 -11.98 -11.33 -9.60
N ILE A 67 -12.31 -11.76 -8.38
CA ILE A 67 -11.42 -11.69 -7.23
C ILE A 67 -10.69 -13.03 -7.07
N GLY A 68 -9.35 -12.99 -7.16
CA GLY A 68 -8.51 -14.17 -6.93
C GLY A 68 -8.07 -14.25 -5.47
N GLU A 69 -7.13 -15.16 -5.19
CA GLU A 69 -6.61 -15.36 -3.84
C GLU A 69 -5.96 -14.13 -3.24
N ARG A 70 -5.22 -13.38 -4.05
CA ARG A 70 -4.57 -12.15 -3.58
C ARG A 70 -5.57 -11.08 -3.23
N GLY A 71 -6.66 -10.98 -4.00
CA GLY A 71 -7.75 -10.06 -3.69
C GLY A 71 -8.44 -10.43 -2.40
N LYS A 72 -8.68 -11.73 -2.18
CA LYS A 72 -9.26 -12.22 -0.93
C LYS A 72 -8.35 -11.95 0.27
N ALA A 73 -7.04 -12.08 0.09
CA ALA A 73 -6.06 -11.75 1.13
C ALA A 73 -6.13 -10.27 1.49
N SER A 74 -6.29 -9.41 0.49
CA SER A 74 -6.44 -7.97 0.72
C SER A 74 -7.73 -7.65 1.46
N GLU A 75 -8.83 -8.32 1.10
CA GLU A 75 -10.10 -8.16 1.82
C GLU A 75 -9.96 -8.56 3.29
N ALA A 76 -9.33 -9.71 3.55
CA ALA A 76 -9.11 -10.17 4.92
C ALA A 76 -8.22 -9.20 5.70
N PHE A 77 -7.16 -8.71 5.07
CA PHE A 77 -6.26 -7.76 5.72
C PHE A 77 -6.95 -6.43 6.00
N SER A 78 -7.84 -5.98 5.12
CA SER A 78 -8.60 -4.75 5.36
C SER A 78 -9.51 -4.88 6.59
N GLU A 79 -10.08 -6.05 6.81
CA GLU A 79 -10.88 -6.31 8.01
C GLU A 79 -10.02 -6.26 9.28
N LEU A 80 -8.81 -6.82 9.22
CA LEU A 80 -7.87 -6.74 10.34
C LEU A 80 -7.46 -5.30 10.63
N LEU A 81 -7.20 -4.51 9.59
CA LEU A 81 -6.89 -3.10 9.74
C LEU A 81 -8.05 -2.35 10.39
N GLN A 82 -9.27 -2.64 9.98
CA GLN A 82 -10.44 -1.95 10.55
C GLN A 82 -10.60 -2.29 12.04
N THR A 83 -10.31 -3.53 12.42
CA THR A 83 -10.35 -3.95 13.84
C THR A 83 -9.25 -3.25 14.64
N GLU A 84 -8.03 -3.18 14.08
CA GLU A 84 -6.88 -2.57 14.76
C GLU A 84 -6.96 -1.04 14.81
N PHE A 85 -7.57 -0.43 13.81
CA PHE A 85 -7.71 1.02 13.68
C PHE A 85 -9.17 1.39 13.45
N PRO A 86 -10.03 1.25 14.49
CA PRO A 86 -11.48 1.37 14.31
C PRO A 86 -11.94 2.76 13.86
N ASP A 87 -11.15 3.79 14.11
CA ASP A 87 -11.49 5.16 13.69
C ASP A 87 -10.99 5.52 12.30
N ALA A 88 -10.18 4.64 11.69
CA ALA A 88 -9.62 4.90 10.37
C ALA A 88 -10.57 4.44 9.27
N LYS A 89 -10.59 5.18 8.16
CA LYS A 89 -11.28 4.76 6.94
C LYS A 89 -10.35 3.84 6.16
N ILE A 90 -10.82 2.65 5.80
CA ILE A 90 -10.06 1.70 5.00
C ILE A 90 -10.70 1.64 3.60
N THR A 91 -9.93 1.95 2.58
CA THR A 91 -10.39 1.91 1.18
C THR A 91 -9.61 0.84 0.42
N LEU A 92 -10.32 -0.03 -0.28
CA LEU A 92 -9.70 -0.96 -1.22
C LEU A 92 -9.66 -0.28 -2.59
N TRP A 93 -8.46 -0.20 -3.17
CA TRP A 93 -8.25 0.48 -4.46
C TRP A 93 -7.91 -0.53 -5.54
N ASP A 94 -8.71 -0.58 -6.60
CA ASP A 94 -8.51 -1.49 -7.73
C ASP A 94 -7.19 -1.17 -8.44
N GLU A 95 -6.21 -2.06 -8.32
CA GLU A 95 -4.87 -1.88 -8.92
C GLU A 95 -4.90 -1.81 -10.45
N ARG A 96 -5.96 -2.31 -11.09
CA ARG A 96 -6.08 -2.19 -12.55
C ARG A 96 -6.20 -0.74 -13.01
N LEU A 97 -6.55 0.17 -12.08
CA LEU A 97 -6.65 1.60 -12.34
C LEU A 97 -5.31 2.32 -12.21
N SER A 98 -4.22 1.60 -11.89
CA SER A 98 -2.92 2.19 -11.63
C SER A 98 -1.90 1.83 -12.72
N THR A 99 -0.78 2.58 -12.74
CA THR A 99 0.33 2.36 -13.66
C THR A 99 1.49 1.63 -12.96
N VAL A 100 1.19 0.80 -11.97
CA VAL A 100 2.21 0.10 -11.16
C VAL A 100 3.22 -0.65 -12.02
N ALA A 101 2.77 -1.39 -13.02
CA ALA A 101 3.65 -2.15 -13.89
C ALA A 101 4.64 -1.27 -14.65
N ALA A 102 4.17 -0.14 -15.18
CA ALA A 102 5.03 0.80 -15.89
C ALA A 102 6.07 1.45 -14.97
N GLU A 103 5.63 1.83 -13.76
CA GLU A 103 6.55 2.41 -12.77
C GLU A 103 7.62 1.42 -12.34
N LYS A 104 7.28 0.15 -12.18
CA LYS A 104 8.23 -0.90 -11.84
C LYS A 104 9.33 -1.04 -12.91
N VAL A 105 8.99 -0.90 -14.17
CA VAL A 105 9.95 -0.97 -15.27
C VAL A 105 10.96 0.19 -15.20
N LEU A 106 10.51 1.38 -14.84
CA LEU A 106 11.36 2.57 -14.80
C LEU A 106 12.43 2.51 -13.70
N ILE A 107 12.23 1.73 -12.65
CA ILE A 107 13.14 1.64 -11.52
C ILE A 107 14.30 0.67 -11.77
N ASP A 108 14.24 -0.09 -12.87
CA ASP A 108 15.05 -1.29 -13.09
C ASP A 108 16.53 -1.08 -13.43
N ALA A 109 17.03 0.14 -13.56
CA ALA A 109 18.29 0.34 -14.25
C ALA A 109 19.58 0.03 -13.48
N ASP A 110 19.74 0.38 -12.19
CA ASP A 110 21.06 0.33 -11.54
C ASP A 110 21.11 -0.20 -10.10
N LEU A 111 20.09 -0.92 -9.65
CA LEU A 111 20.03 -1.41 -8.28
C LEU A 111 20.40 -2.89 -8.19
N THR A 112 21.00 -3.31 -7.07
CA THR A 112 21.15 -4.73 -6.80
C THR A 112 19.77 -5.37 -6.73
N ARG A 113 19.69 -6.68 -7.01
CA ARG A 113 18.42 -7.40 -7.04
C ARG A 113 17.62 -7.20 -5.73
N LYS A 114 18.28 -7.27 -4.59
CA LYS A 114 17.63 -7.13 -3.29
C LYS A 114 17.12 -5.69 -3.06
N LYS A 115 17.95 -4.70 -3.36
CA LYS A 115 17.56 -3.29 -3.22
C LYS A 115 16.46 -2.92 -4.20
N ARG A 116 16.55 -3.43 -5.42
CA ARG A 116 15.53 -3.22 -6.47
C ARG A 116 14.17 -3.70 -6.00
N LYS A 117 14.11 -4.89 -5.42
CA LYS A 117 12.83 -5.45 -4.94
C LYS A 117 12.20 -4.58 -3.86
N LYS A 118 12.99 -4.11 -2.89
CA LYS A 118 12.48 -3.23 -1.83
C LYS A 118 11.94 -1.92 -2.40
N VAL A 119 12.64 -1.34 -3.35
CA VAL A 119 12.22 -0.09 -3.99
C VAL A 119 10.95 -0.30 -4.81
N ILE A 120 10.86 -1.40 -5.54
CA ILE A 120 9.67 -1.74 -6.34
C ILE A 120 8.45 -1.92 -5.45
N ASP A 121 8.57 -2.66 -4.35
CA ASP A 121 7.45 -2.91 -3.43
C ASP A 121 6.96 -1.60 -2.81
N MET A 122 7.89 -0.74 -2.41
CA MET A 122 7.57 0.57 -1.86
C MET A 122 6.95 1.49 -2.93
N MET A 123 7.49 1.46 -4.16
CA MET A 123 6.94 2.25 -5.25
C MET A 123 5.54 1.81 -5.66
N ALA A 124 5.24 0.52 -5.57
CA ALA A 124 3.88 0.04 -5.82
C ALA A 124 2.89 0.70 -4.85
N ALA A 125 3.27 0.80 -3.58
CA ALA A 125 2.43 1.49 -2.59
C ALA A 125 2.30 2.97 -2.90
N VAL A 126 3.38 3.63 -3.34
CA VAL A 126 3.37 5.03 -3.75
C VAL A 126 2.39 5.25 -4.90
N VAL A 127 2.45 4.39 -5.92
CA VAL A 127 1.59 4.54 -7.11
C VAL A 127 0.12 4.30 -6.73
N ILE A 128 -0.17 3.28 -5.94
CA ILE A 128 -1.52 3.01 -5.45
C ILE A 128 -2.06 4.24 -4.72
N LEU A 129 -1.30 4.76 -3.77
CA LEU A 129 -1.72 5.91 -2.99
C LEU A 129 -1.85 7.17 -3.86
N GLN A 130 -0.88 7.44 -4.73
CA GLN A 130 -0.93 8.63 -5.57
C GLN A 130 -2.14 8.62 -6.50
N ASN A 131 -2.44 7.47 -7.10
CA ASN A 131 -3.63 7.35 -7.96
C ASN A 131 -4.91 7.62 -7.17
N TYR A 132 -4.99 7.11 -5.94
CA TYR A 132 -6.13 7.38 -5.08
C TYR A 132 -6.23 8.89 -4.75
N LEU A 133 -5.12 9.51 -4.35
CA LEU A 133 -5.10 10.95 -4.03
C LEU A 133 -5.53 11.79 -5.23
N ASP A 134 -5.04 11.44 -6.42
CA ASP A 134 -5.40 12.16 -7.65
C ASP A 134 -6.91 12.03 -7.93
N SER A 135 -7.50 10.87 -7.63
CA SER A 135 -8.93 10.65 -7.84
C SER A 135 -9.80 11.56 -6.96
N LEU A 136 -9.30 11.95 -5.79
CA LEU A 136 -10.04 12.82 -4.86
C LEU A 136 -10.12 14.28 -5.34
N ARG A 137 -9.25 14.65 -6.28
CA ARG A 137 -9.21 16.03 -6.80
C ARG A 137 -10.01 16.23 -8.08
N ARG A 138 -10.68 15.19 -8.55
CA ARG A 138 -11.49 15.27 -9.75
C ARG A 138 -12.90 15.78 -9.48
#